data_b1425c4049cb38d75254147d0d59686d
#
_entry.id   b1425c4049cb38d75254147d0d59686d
#
_cell.length_a   1.000
_cell.length_b   1.000
_cell.length_c   1.000
_cell.angle_alpha   90.00
_cell.angle_beta   90.00
_cell.angle_gamma   90.00
#
_symmetry.space_group_name_H-M   'P 1'
#
loop_
_entity.id
_entity.type
_entity.pdbx_description
1 polymer ?
#
loop_
_entity_poly.entity_id
_entity_poly.type
_entity_poly.pdbx_seq_one_letter_code
_entity_poly.pdbx_strand_id
1 'polypeptide(L)'
;MRKLMIVVALVAVMVPLGAVAAFAHDQLIQCRAIPCYGSGNDDKILERIGNGKSDKIIARGGHDAILANKYGNDIDIVRSGRGMDKINVRDGDPKDRIRAGKGAHDWCIVDARSELGSGCDKVTVR
;
A
#
# COMPACT_ATOMS: atom_id res chain seq x y z
N MET A 1 34.75 -1.44 -39.46
CA MET A 1 34.08 -0.27 -38.85
C MET A 1 32.65 -0.54 -38.44
N ARG A 2 31.89 -1.31 -39.18
CA ARG A 2 30.46 -1.59 -38.81
C ARG A 2 30.27 -2.48 -37.59
N LYS A 3 31.29 -3.28 -37.21
CA LYS A 3 31.22 -4.17 -36.04
C LYS A 3 31.37 -3.49 -34.68
N LEU A 4 31.95 -2.31 -34.63
CA LEU A 4 32.15 -1.58 -33.39
C LEU A 4 30.86 -0.90 -32.87
N MET A 5 29.95 -0.52 -33.74
CA MET A 5 28.68 0.15 -33.35
C MET A 5 27.70 -0.78 -32.61
N ILE A 6 27.76 -2.06 -32.90
CA ILE A 6 26.82 -3.05 -32.30
C ILE A 6 27.18 -3.34 -30.85
N VAL A 7 28.47 -3.32 -30.49
CA VAL A 7 28.92 -3.60 -29.12
C VAL A 7 28.58 -2.46 -28.17
N VAL A 8 28.66 -1.21 -28.62
CA VAL A 8 28.33 -0.03 -27.80
C VAL A 8 26.84 0.04 -27.48
N ALA A 9 25.97 -0.38 -28.39
CA ALA A 9 24.53 -0.40 -28.17
C ALA A 9 24.11 -1.43 -27.10
N LEU A 10 24.80 -2.57 -27.02
CA LEU A 10 24.54 -3.61 -26.01
C LEU A 10 24.91 -3.19 -24.59
N VAL A 11 26.00 -2.45 -24.43
CA VAL A 11 26.42 -1.96 -23.10
C VAL A 11 25.49 -0.88 -22.57
N ALA A 12 24.96 -0.01 -23.44
CA ALA A 12 24.02 1.04 -23.06
C ALA A 12 22.66 0.52 -22.59
N VAL A 13 22.24 -0.66 -23.04
CA VAL A 13 20.95 -1.29 -22.66
C VAL A 13 21.04 -1.99 -21.30
N MET A 14 22.21 -2.47 -20.89
CA MET A 14 22.37 -3.21 -19.63
C MET A 14 22.32 -2.31 -18.38
N VAL A 15 22.79 -1.07 -18.44
CA VAL A 15 22.84 -0.16 -17.30
C VAL A 15 21.44 0.33 -16.87
N PRO A 16 20.51 0.68 -17.77
CA PRO A 16 19.15 1.08 -17.37
C PRO A 16 18.32 -0.05 -16.76
N LEU A 17 18.52 -1.29 -17.14
CA LEU A 17 17.77 -2.44 -16.62
C LEU A 17 18.04 -2.70 -15.14
N GLY A 18 19.27 -2.54 -14.66
CA GLY A 18 19.62 -2.68 -13.26
C GLY A 18 19.02 -1.56 -12.39
N ALA A 19 18.97 -0.32 -12.90
CA ALA A 19 18.38 0.80 -12.20
C ALA A 19 16.84 0.70 -12.11
N VAL A 20 16.16 0.21 -13.14
CA VAL A 20 14.70 0.02 -13.14
C VAL A 20 14.28 -1.07 -12.17
N ALA A 21 15.04 -2.16 -12.02
CA ALA A 21 14.75 -3.23 -11.07
C ALA A 21 14.79 -2.75 -9.60
N ALA A 22 15.65 -1.77 -9.26
CA ALA A 22 15.75 -1.23 -7.90
C ALA A 22 14.53 -0.39 -7.48
N PHE A 23 13.78 0.16 -8.43
CA PHE A 23 12.58 0.97 -8.20
C PHE A 23 11.26 0.19 -8.38
N ALA A 24 11.33 -1.09 -8.72
CA ALA A 24 10.14 -1.92 -8.98
C ALA A 24 9.35 -2.31 -7.71
N HIS A 25 9.82 -1.90 -6.53
CA HIS A 25 9.20 -2.28 -5.26
C HIS A 25 8.17 -1.29 -4.74
N ASP A 26 8.18 -0.05 -5.20
CA ASP A 26 7.25 0.97 -4.75
C ASP A 26 6.21 1.26 -5.82
N GLN A 27 5.08 0.59 -5.76
CA GLN A 27 3.96 0.88 -6.64
C GLN A 27 2.97 1.82 -5.97
N LEU A 28 2.56 2.86 -6.67
CA LEU A 28 1.44 3.70 -6.27
C LEU A 28 0.15 3.11 -6.85
N ILE A 29 -0.71 2.64 -5.97
CA ILE A 29 -2.02 2.09 -6.32
C ILE A 29 -3.10 3.04 -5.83
N GLN A 30 -3.83 3.64 -6.73
CA GLN A 30 -5.03 4.40 -6.42
C GLN A 30 -6.25 3.52 -6.63
N CYS A 31 -7.00 3.27 -5.57
CA CYS A 31 -8.19 2.43 -5.65
C CYS A 31 -9.24 3.03 -6.58
N ARG A 32 -9.74 2.23 -7.52
CA ARG A 32 -10.79 2.61 -8.47
C ARG A 32 -11.98 1.65 -8.45
N ALA A 33 -11.79 0.49 -7.86
CA ALA A 33 -12.80 -0.56 -7.76
C ALA A 33 -12.83 -1.13 -6.34
N ILE A 34 -13.90 -1.81 -5.98
CA ILE A 34 -14.06 -2.53 -4.72
C ILE A 34 -14.19 -4.04 -5.04
N PRO A 35 -13.32 -4.90 -4.49
CA PRO A 35 -12.14 -4.60 -3.67
C PRO A 35 -10.97 -4.00 -4.45
N CYS A 36 -10.14 -3.24 -3.75
CA CYS A 36 -8.87 -2.72 -4.25
C CYS A 36 -7.75 -3.65 -3.81
N TYR A 37 -6.96 -4.12 -4.74
CA TYR A 37 -5.89 -5.09 -4.47
C TYR A 37 -4.51 -4.49 -4.62
N GLY A 38 -3.62 -4.81 -3.68
CA GLY A 38 -2.18 -4.62 -3.83
C GLY A 38 -1.54 -5.64 -4.76
N SER A 39 -0.27 -5.42 -5.07
CA SER A 39 0.48 -6.26 -6.01
C SER A 39 1.15 -7.48 -5.38
N GLY A 40 1.36 -7.49 -4.09
CA GLY A 40 2.21 -8.46 -3.39
C GLY A 40 3.66 -8.02 -3.20
N ASN A 41 4.01 -6.84 -3.68
CA ASN A 41 5.26 -6.12 -3.40
C ASN A 41 4.94 -4.92 -2.49
N ASP A 42 5.96 -4.15 -2.15
CA ASP A 42 5.78 -2.94 -1.34
C ASP A 42 4.95 -1.91 -2.13
N ASP A 43 3.77 -1.60 -1.63
CA ASP A 43 2.80 -0.74 -2.29
C ASP A 43 2.48 0.50 -1.47
N LYS A 44 2.20 1.60 -2.13
CA LYS A 44 1.50 2.73 -1.54
C LYS A 44 0.07 2.75 -2.08
N ILE A 45 -0.89 2.43 -1.21
CA ILE A 45 -2.29 2.27 -1.61
C ILE A 45 -3.11 3.44 -1.06
N LEU A 46 -3.83 4.10 -1.95
CA LEU A 46 -4.72 5.21 -1.63
C LEU A 46 -6.18 4.81 -1.85
N GLU A 47 -7.05 5.21 -0.93
CA GLU A 47 -8.49 5.05 -1.11
C GLU A 47 -9.02 5.74 -2.36
N ARG A 48 -10.23 5.37 -2.80
CA ARG A 48 -10.87 6.00 -3.96
C ARG A 48 -11.16 7.46 -3.72
N ILE A 49 -10.92 8.27 -4.72
CA ILE A 49 -11.16 9.70 -4.67
C ILE A 49 -12.64 10.02 -4.99
N GLY A 50 -13.23 10.84 -4.14
CA GLY A 50 -14.42 11.63 -4.50
C GLY A 50 -15.77 10.95 -4.37
N ASN A 51 -15.92 9.91 -3.56
CA ASN A 51 -17.21 9.26 -3.46
C ASN A 51 -17.80 9.08 -2.06
N GLY A 52 -17.02 9.24 -0.97
CA GLY A 52 -17.50 8.98 0.40
C GLY A 52 -18.15 7.61 0.58
N LYS A 53 -17.74 6.63 -0.22
CA LYS A 53 -18.22 5.25 -0.16
C LYS A 53 -17.14 4.38 0.44
N SER A 54 -17.58 3.41 1.22
CA SER A 54 -16.68 2.44 1.86
C SER A 54 -15.77 1.73 0.85
N ASP A 55 -14.50 1.71 1.17
CA ASP A 55 -13.51 0.99 0.40
C ASP A 55 -13.15 -0.35 1.08
N LYS A 56 -12.78 -1.32 0.29
CA LYS A 56 -12.20 -2.56 0.77
C LYS A 56 -10.84 -2.73 0.12
N ILE A 57 -9.80 -2.61 0.94
CA ILE A 57 -8.41 -2.66 0.51
C ILE A 57 -7.77 -3.96 0.98
N ILE A 58 -7.18 -4.69 0.06
CA ILE A 58 -6.48 -5.95 0.32
C ILE A 58 -5.08 -5.84 -0.26
N ALA A 59 -4.11 -5.52 0.58
CA ALA A 59 -2.75 -5.25 0.13
C ALA A 59 -1.94 -6.51 -0.21
N ARG A 60 -2.27 -7.65 0.39
CA ARG A 60 -1.65 -8.98 0.17
C ARG A 60 -0.34 -9.18 0.90
N GLY A 61 0.77 -8.80 0.35
CA GLY A 61 2.10 -8.96 0.95
C GLY A 61 3.04 -7.87 0.46
N GLY A 62 4.18 -7.73 1.12
CA GLY A 62 5.09 -6.62 0.98
C GLY A 62 5.05 -5.72 2.21
N HIS A 63 5.81 -4.65 2.18
CA HIS A 63 5.75 -3.60 3.20
C HIS A 63 4.92 -2.45 2.67
N ASP A 64 3.65 -2.43 3.05
CA ASP A 64 2.68 -1.55 2.43
C ASP A 64 2.42 -0.28 3.24
N ALA A 65 2.18 0.83 2.55
CA ALA A 65 1.67 2.06 3.12
C ALA A 65 0.24 2.29 2.63
N ILE A 66 -0.74 2.08 3.50
CA ILE A 66 -2.15 2.15 3.16
C ILE A 66 -2.76 3.41 3.77
N LEU A 67 -3.32 4.27 2.93
CA LEU A 67 -3.95 5.52 3.31
C LEU A 67 -5.43 5.50 2.92
N ALA A 68 -6.28 5.15 3.88
CA ALA A 68 -7.73 5.23 3.81
C ALA A 68 -8.21 6.28 4.83
N ASN A 69 -7.76 7.53 4.65
CA ASN A 69 -7.91 8.58 5.64
C ASN A 69 -8.38 9.91 5.06
N LYS A 70 -8.94 9.88 3.86
CA LYS A 70 -9.31 11.12 3.16
C LYS A 70 -10.79 11.48 3.33
N TYR A 71 -11.65 10.48 3.40
CA TYR A 71 -13.09 10.69 3.50
C TYR A 71 -13.63 10.05 4.77
N GLY A 72 -14.26 10.85 5.62
CA GLY A 72 -15.06 10.39 6.76
C GLY A 72 -16.50 10.06 6.36
N ASN A 73 -17.26 9.48 7.25
CA ASN A 73 -18.64 9.02 7.10
C ASN A 73 -18.81 7.79 6.19
N ASP A 74 -17.76 7.06 5.94
CA ASP A 74 -17.79 5.76 5.29
C ASP A 74 -17.13 4.72 6.21
N ILE A 75 -17.19 3.47 5.81
CA ILE A 75 -16.58 2.38 6.58
C ILE A 75 -15.58 1.71 5.69
N ASP A 76 -14.32 1.94 5.95
CA ASP A 76 -13.25 1.30 5.23
C ASP A 76 -12.84 -0.02 5.88
N ILE A 77 -12.57 -1.00 5.05
CA ILE A 77 -12.10 -2.30 5.49
C ILE A 77 -10.72 -2.53 4.90
N VAL A 78 -9.71 -2.56 5.76
CA VAL A 78 -8.32 -2.72 5.35
C VAL A 78 -7.77 -4.05 5.82
N ARG A 79 -7.19 -4.82 4.90
CA ARG A 79 -6.40 -6.02 5.17
C ARG A 79 -5.02 -5.85 4.56
N SER A 80 -4.01 -5.65 5.37
CA SER A 80 -2.67 -5.43 4.84
C SER A 80 -1.95 -6.73 4.46
N GLY A 81 -2.12 -7.79 5.23
CA GLY A 81 -1.58 -9.09 4.86
C GLY A 81 -0.24 -9.41 5.53
N ARG A 82 0.77 -9.78 4.75
CA ARG A 82 2.09 -10.14 5.26
C ARG A 82 3.08 -9.01 5.03
N GLY A 83 3.92 -8.76 6.02
CA GLY A 83 4.98 -7.76 5.94
C GLY A 83 4.93 -6.80 7.11
N MET A 84 5.65 -5.71 7.00
CA MET A 84 5.58 -4.60 7.96
C MET A 84 4.79 -3.47 7.32
N ASP A 85 3.56 -3.30 7.77
CA ASP A 85 2.62 -2.41 7.13
C ASP A 85 2.35 -1.15 7.95
N LYS A 86 2.15 -0.05 7.27
CA LYS A 86 1.66 1.19 7.87
C LYS A 86 0.26 1.49 7.35
N ILE A 87 -0.71 1.45 8.25
CA ILE A 87 -2.12 1.63 7.91
C ILE A 87 -2.64 2.87 8.61
N ASN A 88 -3.22 3.78 7.85
CA ASN A 88 -3.83 5.00 8.37
C ASN A 88 -5.27 5.09 7.87
N VAL A 89 -6.22 4.93 8.80
CA VAL A 89 -7.66 5.10 8.53
C VAL A 89 -8.24 6.32 9.26
N ARG A 90 -7.38 7.16 9.82
CA ARG A 90 -7.81 8.32 10.58
C ARG A 90 -8.42 9.39 9.67
N ASP A 91 -9.72 9.45 9.61
CA ASP A 91 -10.50 10.38 8.81
C ASP A 91 -11.53 11.21 9.63
N GLY A 92 -11.59 10.98 10.94
CA GLY A 92 -12.54 11.59 11.86
C GLY A 92 -13.78 10.73 12.14
N ASP A 93 -13.85 9.52 11.62
CA ASP A 93 -14.95 8.59 11.80
C ASP A 93 -14.47 7.28 12.43
N PRO A 94 -14.93 6.89 13.63
CA PRO A 94 -14.44 5.71 14.33
C PRO A 94 -15.13 4.41 13.88
N LYS A 95 -15.41 4.24 12.58
CA LYS A 95 -16.16 3.09 12.06
C LYS A 95 -15.34 2.13 11.21
N ASP A 96 -14.11 2.48 10.89
CA ASP A 96 -13.27 1.67 10.03
C ASP A 96 -12.85 0.35 10.68
N ARG A 97 -12.36 -0.56 9.87
CA ARG A 97 -11.93 -1.89 10.33
C ARG A 97 -10.60 -2.27 9.74
N ILE A 98 -9.62 -2.50 10.61
CA ILE A 98 -8.28 -2.90 10.23
C ILE A 98 -8.01 -4.35 10.64
N ARG A 99 -7.41 -5.11 9.72
CA ARG A 99 -6.74 -6.38 10.00
C ARG A 99 -5.36 -6.32 9.37
N ALA A 100 -4.35 -6.11 10.19
CA ALA A 100 -2.97 -6.03 9.74
C ALA A 100 -2.37 -7.40 9.37
N GLY A 101 -2.99 -8.49 9.81
CA GLY A 101 -2.63 -9.81 9.35
C GLY A 101 -1.48 -10.45 10.11
N LYS A 102 -0.68 -11.24 9.41
CA LYS A 102 0.48 -11.94 9.96
C LYS A 102 1.76 -11.24 9.49
N GLY A 103 2.25 -10.37 10.28
CA GLY A 103 3.51 -9.69 10.06
C GLY A 103 4.09 -9.33 11.40
N ALA A 104 5.30 -8.78 11.41
CA ALA A 104 5.88 -8.18 12.58
C ALA A 104 6.00 -6.66 12.34
N HIS A 105 5.68 -5.88 13.35
CA HIS A 105 5.85 -4.43 13.35
C HIS A 105 4.85 -3.63 12.48
N ASP A 106 3.61 -4.10 12.42
CA ASP A 106 2.53 -3.34 11.79
C ASP A 106 2.14 -2.11 12.61
N TRP A 107 2.02 -0.98 11.94
CA TRP A 107 1.66 0.27 12.58
C TRP A 107 0.30 0.77 12.08
N CYS A 108 -0.68 0.82 13.00
CA CYS A 108 -2.03 1.28 12.73
C CYS A 108 -2.28 2.64 13.35
N ILE A 109 -2.78 3.56 12.54
CA ILE A 109 -3.18 4.91 12.93
C ILE A 109 -4.70 5.02 12.77
N VAL A 110 -5.40 5.23 13.87
CA VAL A 110 -6.86 5.13 13.97
C VAL A 110 -7.46 6.32 14.72
N ASP A 111 -8.75 6.58 14.52
CA ASP A 111 -9.53 7.52 15.33
C ASP A 111 -9.93 6.91 16.68
N ALA A 112 -10.24 5.62 16.71
CA ALA A 112 -10.64 4.91 17.92
C ALA A 112 -10.09 3.48 17.94
N ARG A 113 -9.89 2.93 19.14
CA ARG A 113 -9.45 1.53 19.31
C ARG A 113 -10.47 0.50 18.80
N SER A 114 -11.73 0.88 18.65
CA SER A 114 -12.77 0.02 18.09
C SER A 114 -12.54 -0.36 16.62
N GLU A 115 -11.70 0.38 15.90
CA GLU A 115 -11.34 0.12 14.51
C GLU A 115 -10.29 -0.99 14.36
N LEU A 116 -9.59 -1.30 15.45
CA LEU A 116 -8.55 -2.30 15.46
C LEU A 116 -9.13 -3.72 15.49
N GLY A 117 -8.79 -4.49 14.49
CA GLY A 117 -8.95 -5.94 14.50
C GLY A 117 -7.70 -6.62 15.04
N SER A 118 -7.08 -7.49 14.25
CA SER A 118 -5.89 -8.23 14.64
C SER A 118 -4.64 -7.75 13.90
N GLY A 119 -3.47 -7.93 14.52
CA GLY A 119 -2.17 -7.80 13.88
C GLY A 119 -1.45 -6.47 14.06
N CYS A 120 -2.10 -5.43 14.58
CA CYS A 120 -1.42 -4.15 14.84
C CYS A 120 -0.48 -4.24 16.04
N ASP A 121 0.81 -4.10 15.82
CA ASP A 121 1.84 -4.12 16.87
C ASP A 121 2.04 -2.74 17.49
N LYS A 122 1.99 -1.71 16.67
CA LYS A 122 2.03 -0.31 17.11
C LYS A 122 0.73 0.38 16.76
N VAL A 123 0.12 1.02 17.75
CA VAL A 123 -1.14 1.73 17.57
C VAL A 123 -0.98 3.19 17.94
N THR A 124 -1.44 4.06 17.06
CA THR A 124 -1.60 5.49 17.33
C THR A 124 -3.07 5.84 17.22
N VAL A 125 -3.63 6.31 18.33
CA VAL A 125 -5.00 6.82 18.39
C VAL A 125 -4.95 8.34 18.48
N ARG A 126 -5.65 9.03 17.63
CA ARG A 126 -5.65 10.51 17.63
C ARG A 126 -7.01 11.09 17.37
#